data_00c462343225252b459edf3f12808826
#
_entry.id   00c462343225252b459edf3f12808826
#
_cell.length_a   1.000
_cell.length_b   1.000
_cell.length_c   1.000
_cell.angle_alpha   90.00
_cell.angle_beta   90.00
_cell.angle_gamma   90.00
#
_symmetry.space_group_name_H-M   'P 1'
#
loop_
_entity.id
_entity.type
_entity.pdbx_description
1 polymer ?
#
loop_
_entity_poly.entity_id
_entity_poly.type
_entity_poly.pdbx_seq_one_letter_code
_entity_poly.pdbx_strand_id
1 'polypeptide(L)'
;GMWGHEVGRMAGVNVPLHACEHFYIVTEPIKGLKQLPVLRVPDECAYYKEDAGKFLLGAFEPVSKPWGMNGIPTDFEFDQLPEDFDHFEPILEAACERMPMLAEAGIQTFFNGPESFTPDDAYHLGLAPELDNFWVAAGFNSIGIQSAGGAGMALAEWMDSGEKPFDLGDVDISRMQPFQGNKKYLFERSKETLGL
;
A
#
# COMPACT_ATOMS: atom_id res chain seq x y z
N GLY A 1 -5.03 -7.91 1.63
CA GLY A 1 -3.71 -7.55 2.13
C GLY A 1 -2.61 -8.42 1.52
N MET A 2 -1.47 -8.42 2.13
CA MET A 2 -0.25 -9.10 1.63
C MET A 2 -0.39 -10.62 1.40
N TRP A 3 -1.33 -11.29 2.05
CA TRP A 3 -1.64 -12.71 1.81
C TRP A 3 -2.50 -12.98 0.56
N GLY A 4 -2.92 -11.96 -0.17
CA GLY A 4 -3.77 -12.13 -1.35
C GLY A 4 -3.17 -13.06 -2.41
N HIS A 5 -1.85 -13.01 -2.59
CA HIS A 5 -1.13 -13.91 -3.49
C HIS A 5 -1.23 -15.37 -3.04
N GLU A 6 -1.02 -15.65 -1.74
CA GLU A 6 -1.10 -17.00 -1.18
C GLU A 6 -2.52 -17.56 -1.25
N VAL A 7 -3.53 -16.74 -0.94
CA VAL A 7 -4.94 -17.13 -1.03
C VAL A 7 -5.30 -17.48 -2.47
N GLY A 8 -4.90 -16.66 -3.45
CA GLY A 8 -5.07 -16.96 -4.87
C GLY A 8 -4.39 -18.29 -5.25
N ARG A 9 -3.14 -18.50 -4.84
CA ARG A 9 -2.39 -19.73 -5.10
C ARG A 9 -3.05 -20.99 -4.54
N MET A 10 -3.70 -20.93 -3.38
CA MET A 10 -4.47 -22.04 -2.80
C MET A 10 -5.62 -22.48 -3.70
N ALA A 11 -6.18 -21.56 -4.50
CA ALA A 11 -7.26 -21.81 -5.46
C ALA A 11 -6.75 -22.00 -6.90
N GLY A 12 -5.44 -21.95 -7.14
CA GLY A 12 -4.86 -22.02 -8.48
C GLY A 12 -5.01 -20.73 -9.29
N VAL A 13 -5.31 -19.61 -8.62
CA VAL A 13 -5.49 -18.30 -9.24
C VAL A 13 -4.23 -17.46 -9.09
N ASN A 14 -3.83 -16.79 -10.17
CA ASN A 14 -2.70 -15.86 -10.20
C ASN A 14 -3.15 -14.47 -9.73
N VAL A 15 -2.72 -14.08 -8.53
CA VAL A 15 -2.94 -12.73 -7.98
C VAL A 15 -1.57 -12.06 -7.79
N PRO A 16 -1.05 -11.37 -8.82
CA PRO A 16 0.29 -10.78 -8.77
C PRO A 16 0.33 -9.59 -7.82
N LEU A 17 0.84 -9.80 -6.62
CA LEU A 17 1.14 -8.76 -5.65
C LEU A 17 2.26 -9.23 -4.73
N HIS A 18 2.93 -8.28 -4.09
CA HIS A 18 3.99 -8.61 -3.14
C HIS A 18 3.99 -7.62 -1.97
N ALA A 19 4.44 -8.06 -0.82
CA ALA A 19 4.60 -7.20 0.34
C ALA A 19 5.86 -6.35 0.23
N CYS A 20 5.74 -5.05 0.50
CA CYS A 20 6.86 -4.16 0.72
C CYS A 20 6.71 -3.47 2.08
N GLU A 21 7.84 -3.08 2.66
CA GLU A 21 7.87 -2.23 3.84
C GLU A 21 7.24 -0.87 3.53
N HIS A 22 6.47 -0.34 4.46
CA HIS A 22 5.82 0.97 4.32
C HIS A 22 5.81 1.69 5.67
N PHE A 23 6.18 2.98 5.66
CA PHE A 23 6.54 3.70 6.87
C PHE A 23 5.65 4.90 7.14
N TYR A 24 5.43 5.16 8.41
CA TYR A 24 5.05 6.47 8.92
C TYR A 24 5.61 6.69 10.33
N ILE A 25 5.75 7.94 10.71
CA ILE A 25 6.06 8.32 12.09
C ILE A 25 4.90 9.12 12.70
N VAL A 26 4.80 9.05 14.02
CA VAL A 26 3.97 9.96 14.81
C VAL A 26 4.89 10.73 15.75
N THR A 27 4.79 12.04 15.73
CA THR A 27 5.60 12.90 16.60
C THR A 27 5.11 12.89 18.04
N GLU A 28 5.96 13.30 18.96
CA GLU A 28 5.52 13.82 20.25
C GLU A 28 4.57 15.03 20.04
N PRO A 29 3.76 15.39 21.07
CA PRO A 29 2.90 16.55 20.98
C PRO A 29 3.66 17.85 20.71
N ILE A 30 3.23 18.61 19.71
CA ILE A 30 3.84 19.87 19.30
C ILE A 30 3.03 21.01 19.90
N LYS A 31 3.68 21.81 20.77
CA LYS A 31 3.03 22.92 21.45
C LYS A 31 2.49 23.97 20.47
N GLY A 32 1.20 24.24 20.55
CA GLY A 32 0.56 25.26 19.72
C GLY A 32 0.16 24.78 18.31
N LEU A 33 0.37 23.52 17.99
CA LEU A 33 -0.14 22.92 16.75
C LEU A 33 -1.69 23.02 16.77
N LYS A 34 -2.23 23.59 15.71
CA LYS A 34 -3.68 23.70 15.50
C LYS A 34 -4.14 22.62 14.55
N GLN A 35 -5.44 22.36 14.56
CA GLN A 35 -6.04 21.48 13.57
C GLN A 35 -5.73 21.97 12.14
N LEU A 36 -5.21 21.08 11.32
CA LEU A 36 -4.82 21.32 9.93
C LEU A 36 -5.49 20.30 9.01
N PRO A 37 -5.75 20.65 7.75
CA PRO A 37 -6.15 19.68 6.76
C PRO A 37 -4.99 18.69 6.49
N VAL A 38 -5.33 17.50 6.01
CA VAL A 38 -4.32 16.56 5.49
C VAL A 38 -3.63 17.18 4.28
N LEU A 39 -2.32 17.11 4.26
CA LEU A 39 -1.48 17.57 3.16
C LEU A 39 -0.76 16.36 2.55
N ARG A 40 -0.81 16.21 1.22
CA ARG A 40 0.05 15.31 0.47
C ARG A 40 0.94 16.11 -0.46
N VAL A 41 2.23 15.77 -0.51
CA VAL A 41 3.24 16.39 -1.37
C VAL A 41 3.90 15.28 -2.19
N PRO A 42 3.35 14.93 -3.36
CA PRO A 42 3.85 13.82 -4.17
C PRO A 42 5.32 13.96 -4.55
N ASP A 43 5.76 15.16 -4.92
CA ASP A 43 7.16 15.44 -5.31
C ASP A 43 8.17 15.22 -4.16
N GLU A 44 7.72 15.21 -2.92
CA GLU A 44 8.51 14.92 -1.72
C GLU A 44 8.22 13.52 -1.16
N CYS A 45 7.41 12.74 -1.85
CA CYS A 45 7.00 11.40 -1.43
C CYS A 45 6.39 11.36 -0.02
N ALA A 46 5.73 12.43 0.43
CA ALA A 46 5.28 12.59 1.81
C ALA A 46 3.81 13.00 1.94
N TYR A 47 3.20 12.60 3.04
CA TYR A 47 1.93 13.13 3.49
C TYR A 47 1.95 13.45 4.98
N TYR A 48 1.14 14.42 5.37
CA TYR A 48 1.09 14.96 6.72
C TYR A 48 -0.34 14.97 7.21
N LYS A 49 -0.56 14.48 8.41
CA LYS A 49 -1.85 14.55 9.10
C LYS A 49 -1.64 15.09 10.51
N GLU A 50 -2.32 16.18 10.84
CA GLU A 50 -2.45 16.57 12.24
C GLU A 50 -3.45 15.64 12.94
N ASP A 51 -3.10 15.15 14.12
CA ASP A 51 -3.94 14.31 14.95
C ASP A 51 -3.68 14.56 16.44
N ALA A 52 -4.63 15.20 17.10
CA ALA A 52 -4.58 15.50 18.52
C ALA A 52 -3.29 16.20 18.99
N GLY A 53 -2.84 17.20 18.25
CA GLY A 53 -1.66 17.99 18.57
C GLY A 53 -0.32 17.34 18.18
N LYS A 54 -0.34 16.30 17.39
CA LYS A 54 0.83 15.60 16.84
C LYS A 54 0.78 15.61 15.32
N PHE A 55 1.91 15.43 14.68
CA PHE A 55 1.95 15.07 13.26
C PHE A 55 2.14 13.58 13.06
N LEU A 56 1.33 13.00 12.17
CA LEU A 56 1.64 11.79 11.47
C LEU A 56 2.28 12.19 10.14
N LEU A 57 3.52 11.81 9.93
CA LEU A 57 4.28 11.94 8.69
C LEU A 57 4.42 10.56 8.08
N GLY A 58 3.83 10.36 6.92
CA GLY A 58 3.96 9.11 6.18
C GLY A 58 4.73 9.30 4.87
N ALA A 59 5.25 8.21 4.37
CA ALA A 59 6.10 8.18 3.20
C ALA A 59 5.43 7.40 2.05
N PHE A 60 5.79 7.76 0.82
CA PHE A 60 5.60 6.97 -0.39
C PHE A 60 6.96 6.83 -1.07
N GLU A 61 7.78 5.94 -0.53
CA GLU A 61 9.19 5.80 -0.89
C GLU A 61 9.36 5.53 -2.38
N PRO A 62 10.25 6.27 -3.09
CA PRO A 62 10.48 6.07 -4.54
C PRO A 62 10.98 4.67 -4.87
N VAL A 63 11.69 4.05 -3.92
CA VAL A 63 12.14 2.65 -4.02
C VAL A 63 11.83 1.96 -2.72
N SER A 64 10.77 1.16 -2.69
CA SER A 64 10.37 0.40 -1.51
C SER A 64 11.21 -0.87 -1.33
N LYS A 65 11.17 -1.43 -0.12
CA LYS A 65 11.86 -2.69 0.23
C LYS A 65 10.90 -3.87 0.19
N PRO A 66 11.00 -4.79 -0.80
CA PRO A 66 10.20 -6.01 -0.79
C PRO A 66 10.50 -6.87 0.44
N TRP A 67 9.45 -7.32 1.10
CA TRP A 67 9.52 -8.12 2.32
C TRP A 67 8.82 -9.47 2.13
N GLY A 68 9.29 -10.51 2.81
CA GLY A 68 8.67 -11.83 2.77
C GLY A 68 8.82 -12.54 1.42
N MET A 69 9.91 -12.30 0.68
CA MET A 69 10.15 -12.90 -0.65
C MET A 69 10.24 -14.44 -0.66
N ASN A 70 10.44 -15.07 0.50
CA ASN A 70 10.44 -16.53 0.64
C ASN A 70 9.14 -17.09 1.23
N GLY A 71 8.10 -16.27 1.26
CA GLY A 71 6.83 -16.49 1.93
C GLY A 71 6.72 -15.62 3.19
N ILE A 72 5.50 -15.23 3.51
CA ILE A 72 5.22 -14.52 4.76
C ILE A 72 5.38 -15.54 5.91
N PRO A 73 6.12 -15.22 6.98
CA PRO A 73 6.22 -16.10 8.14
C PRO A 73 4.84 -16.47 8.68
N THR A 74 4.64 -17.74 9.03
CA THR A 74 3.32 -18.25 9.46
C THR A 74 2.88 -17.73 10.82
N ASP A 75 3.82 -17.23 11.60
CA ASP A 75 3.65 -16.62 12.92
C ASP A 75 3.59 -15.09 12.88
N PHE A 76 3.70 -14.48 11.68
CA PHE A 76 3.58 -13.03 11.53
C PHE A 76 2.11 -12.62 11.55
N GLU A 77 1.65 -12.14 12.70
CA GLU A 77 0.30 -11.62 12.90
C GLU A 77 0.31 -10.46 13.90
N PHE A 78 -0.43 -9.38 13.62
CA PHE A 78 -0.52 -8.19 14.46
C PHE A 78 0.83 -7.58 14.85
N ASP A 79 1.82 -7.72 13.99
CA ASP A 79 3.21 -7.35 14.26
C ASP A 79 3.68 -6.24 13.34
N GLN A 80 4.84 -5.69 13.63
CA GLN A 80 5.52 -4.66 12.88
C GLN A 80 6.91 -5.16 12.48
N LEU A 81 7.46 -4.55 11.44
CA LEU A 81 8.85 -4.74 11.05
C LEU A 81 9.76 -3.81 11.88
N PRO A 82 11.06 -4.10 11.96
CA PRO A 82 12.02 -3.21 12.61
C PRO A 82 11.99 -1.80 12.02
N GLU A 83 12.28 -0.82 12.85
CA GLU A 83 12.47 0.57 12.42
C GLU A 83 13.60 0.67 11.40
N ASP A 84 13.41 1.46 10.34
CA ASP A 84 14.40 1.70 9.29
C ASP A 84 14.56 3.20 9.07
N PHE A 85 15.29 3.83 9.97
CA PHE A 85 15.55 5.26 9.91
C PHE A 85 16.39 5.65 8.70
N ASP A 86 17.36 4.83 8.31
CA ASP A 86 18.22 5.12 7.15
C ASP A 86 17.39 5.23 5.86
N HIS A 87 16.38 4.39 5.72
CA HIS A 87 15.48 4.44 4.57
C HIS A 87 14.50 5.62 4.62
N PHE A 88 14.08 6.01 5.82
CA PHE A 88 13.11 7.08 6.04
C PHE A 88 13.78 8.48 6.07
N GLU A 89 15.07 8.56 6.37
CA GLU A 89 15.82 9.81 6.57
C GLU A 89 15.63 10.84 5.46
N PRO A 90 15.75 10.51 4.16
CA PRO A 90 15.59 11.50 3.09
C PRO A 90 14.20 12.16 3.07
N ILE A 91 13.15 11.41 3.45
CA ILE A 91 11.79 11.94 3.53
C ILE A 91 11.62 12.80 4.78
N LEU A 92 12.22 12.41 5.89
CA LEU A 92 12.22 13.20 7.12
C LEU A 92 12.97 14.52 6.93
N GLU A 93 14.09 14.54 6.24
CA GLU A 93 14.84 15.76 5.93
C GLU A 93 14.00 16.74 5.09
N ALA A 94 13.40 16.27 3.98
CA ALA A 94 12.51 17.08 3.16
C ALA A 94 11.29 17.57 3.96
N ALA A 95 10.75 16.73 4.84
CA ALA A 95 9.65 17.12 5.72
C ALA A 95 10.02 18.20 6.73
N CYS A 96 11.24 18.16 7.29
CA CYS A 96 11.75 19.19 8.19
C CYS A 96 11.99 20.54 7.47
N GLU A 97 12.41 20.51 6.21
CA GLU A 97 12.51 21.73 5.38
C GLU A 97 11.11 22.35 5.13
N ARG A 98 10.12 21.53 4.82
CA ARG A 98 8.75 21.99 4.58
C ARG A 98 8.04 22.46 5.84
N MET A 99 8.22 21.75 6.93
CA MET A 99 7.63 22.01 8.24
C MET A 99 8.70 22.05 9.32
N PRO A 100 9.38 23.21 9.51
CA PRO A 100 10.53 23.31 10.42
C PRO A 100 10.24 22.86 11.86
N MET A 101 8.99 22.89 12.30
CA MET A 101 8.60 22.40 13.62
C MET A 101 8.82 20.90 13.81
N LEU A 102 8.93 20.13 12.74
CA LEU A 102 9.26 18.70 12.83
C LEU A 102 10.70 18.45 13.26
N ALA A 103 11.63 19.34 12.92
CA ALA A 103 13.02 19.21 13.32
C ALA A 103 13.24 19.33 14.85
N GLU A 104 12.28 19.95 15.56
CA GLU A 104 12.31 20.12 17.02
C GLU A 104 11.42 19.09 17.73
N ALA A 105 10.62 18.33 16.99
CA ALA A 105 9.69 17.37 17.55
C ALA A 105 10.38 16.01 17.76
N GLY A 106 10.17 15.40 18.93
CA GLY A 106 10.54 13.99 19.14
C GLY A 106 9.65 13.07 18.33
N ILE A 107 10.16 11.88 18.01
CA ILE A 107 9.37 10.79 17.41
C ILE A 107 8.83 9.92 18.52
N GLN A 108 7.51 9.85 18.63
CA GLN A 108 6.85 8.97 19.61
C GLN A 108 6.71 7.54 19.08
N THR A 109 6.43 7.40 17.80
CA THR A 109 6.21 6.10 17.15
C THR A 109 6.83 6.12 15.78
N PHE A 110 7.63 5.11 15.48
CA PHE A 110 8.01 4.73 14.12
C PHE A 110 7.22 3.46 13.77
N PHE A 111 6.43 3.51 12.74
CA PHE A 111 5.69 2.36 12.24
C PHE A 111 6.31 1.89 10.92
N ASN A 112 6.68 0.61 10.86
CA ASN A 112 7.07 -0.08 9.64
C ASN A 112 6.19 -1.31 9.51
N GLY A 113 5.33 -1.34 8.51
CA GLY A 113 4.41 -2.45 8.27
C GLY A 113 4.52 -2.99 6.86
N PRO A 114 4.40 -4.32 6.68
CA PRO A 114 4.34 -4.89 5.34
C PRO A 114 2.97 -4.62 4.72
N GLU A 115 2.96 -3.98 3.57
CA GLU A 115 1.75 -3.70 2.81
C GLU A 115 1.85 -4.27 1.39
N SER A 116 0.70 -4.58 0.76
CA SER A 116 0.66 -5.26 -0.53
C SER A 116 0.65 -4.31 -1.71
N PHE A 117 1.57 -4.52 -2.64
CA PHE A 117 1.71 -3.75 -3.86
C PHE A 117 1.64 -4.63 -5.09
N THR A 118 0.99 -4.12 -6.14
CA THR A 118 0.89 -4.75 -7.45
C THR A 118 2.07 -4.35 -8.32
N PRO A 119 2.37 -5.08 -9.39
CA PRO A 119 3.52 -4.75 -10.24
C PRO A 119 3.30 -3.56 -11.19
N ASP A 120 2.09 -3.01 -11.25
CA ASP A 120 1.68 -1.95 -12.19
C ASP A 120 0.95 -0.77 -11.55
N ASP A 121 1.00 -0.68 -10.22
CA ASP A 121 0.32 0.34 -9.39
C ASP A 121 -1.22 0.36 -9.51
N ALA A 122 -1.83 -0.56 -10.23
CA ALA A 122 -3.27 -0.70 -10.30
C ALA A 122 -3.74 -1.90 -9.46
N TYR A 123 -4.73 -1.72 -8.60
CA TYR A 123 -5.25 -2.84 -7.79
C TYR A 123 -5.92 -3.90 -8.66
N HIS A 124 -6.09 -5.10 -8.12
CA HIS A 124 -6.78 -6.21 -8.80
C HIS A 124 -8.23 -6.26 -8.38
N LEU A 125 -9.13 -6.15 -9.36
CA LEU A 125 -10.57 -6.21 -9.16
C LEU A 125 -11.21 -7.13 -10.20
N GLY A 126 -12.19 -7.95 -9.81
CA GLY A 126 -13.03 -8.70 -10.74
C GLY A 126 -12.89 -10.20 -10.69
N LEU A 127 -13.49 -10.86 -11.67
CA LEU A 127 -13.52 -12.32 -11.81
C LEU A 127 -12.16 -12.82 -12.30
N ALA A 128 -11.58 -13.78 -11.57
CA ALA A 128 -10.32 -14.40 -11.95
C ALA A 128 -10.50 -15.22 -13.24
N PRO A 129 -9.56 -15.10 -14.21
CA PRO A 129 -9.69 -15.85 -15.47
C PRO A 129 -9.43 -17.35 -15.32
N GLU A 130 -8.77 -17.79 -14.23
CA GLU A 130 -8.40 -19.19 -14.03
C GLU A 130 -9.49 -20.02 -13.34
N LEU A 131 -10.46 -19.39 -12.67
CA LEU A 131 -11.42 -20.10 -11.84
C LEU A 131 -12.77 -19.42 -11.81
N ASP A 132 -13.82 -20.11 -12.23
CA ASP A 132 -15.20 -19.63 -12.17
C ASP A 132 -15.61 -19.28 -10.73
N ASN A 133 -16.35 -18.20 -10.57
CA ASN A 133 -16.84 -17.69 -9.29
C ASN A 133 -15.75 -17.31 -8.26
N PHE A 134 -14.52 -17.18 -8.68
CA PHE A 134 -13.45 -16.65 -7.84
C PHE A 134 -13.24 -15.15 -8.13
N TRP A 135 -13.69 -14.33 -7.20
CA TRP A 135 -13.64 -12.88 -7.32
C TRP A 135 -12.48 -12.30 -6.51
N VAL A 136 -11.80 -11.33 -7.08
CA VAL A 136 -10.62 -10.70 -6.48
C VAL A 136 -10.89 -9.23 -6.21
N ALA A 137 -10.48 -8.78 -5.02
CA ALA A 137 -10.32 -7.38 -4.65
C ALA A 137 -9.07 -7.29 -3.77
N ALA A 138 -7.92 -6.98 -4.37
CA ALA A 138 -6.62 -7.08 -3.69
C ALA A 138 -5.59 -6.12 -4.27
N GLY A 139 -4.49 -5.89 -3.51
CA GLY A 139 -3.38 -5.07 -3.98
C GLY A 139 -3.73 -3.60 -4.14
N PHE A 140 -4.39 -3.01 -3.15
CA PHE A 140 -4.85 -1.62 -3.23
C PHE A 140 -3.76 -0.56 -3.01
N ASN A 141 -2.50 -0.94 -2.95
CA ASN A 141 -1.35 -0.01 -3.02
C ASN A 141 -1.51 1.19 -2.06
N SER A 142 -1.79 0.92 -0.78
CA SER A 142 -2.01 1.92 0.28
C SER A 142 -3.28 2.80 0.16
N ILE A 143 -4.10 2.61 -0.88
CA ILE A 143 -5.33 3.38 -1.09
C ILE A 143 -6.62 2.59 -0.78
N GLY A 144 -6.50 1.45 -0.08
CA GLY A 144 -7.62 0.52 0.14
C GLY A 144 -8.81 1.12 0.88
N ILE A 145 -8.57 1.91 1.93
CA ILE A 145 -9.65 2.52 2.72
C ILE A 145 -10.49 3.47 1.85
N GLN A 146 -9.84 4.34 1.09
CA GLN A 146 -10.57 5.30 0.23
C GLN A 146 -11.25 4.65 -0.96
N SER A 147 -10.73 3.50 -1.45
CA SER A 147 -11.24 2.82 -2.64
C SER A 147 -12.31 1.76 -2.33
N ALA A 148 -12.39 1.29 -1.08
CA ALA A 148 -13.20 0.13 -0.68
C ALA A 148 -14.69 0.27 -1.05
N GLY A 149 -15.27 1.45 -0.86
CA GLY A 149 -16.68 1.69 -1.16
C GLY A 149 -16.99 1.55 -2.66
N GLY A 150 -16.19 2.20 -3.52
CA GLY A 150 -16.35 2.13 -4.97
C GLY A 150 -16.05 0.74 -5.54
N ALA A 151 -14.97 0.12 -5.09
CA ALA A 151 -14.59 -1.22 -5.50
C ALA A 151 -15.64 -2.26 -5.11
N GLY A 152 -16.16 -2.17 -3.88
CA GLY A 152 -17.23 -3.06 -3.39
C GLY A 152 -18.52 -2.89 -4.17
N MET A 153 -18.93 -1.65 -4.46
CA MET A 153 -20.10 -1.36 -5.29
C MET A 153 -19.95 -1.97 -6.70
N ALA A 154 -18.83 -1.68 -7.36
CA ALA A 154 -18.58 -2.18 -8.71
C ALA A 154 -18.59 -3.72 -8.78
N LEU A 155 -17.97 -4.39 -7.81
CA LEU A 155 -18.00 -5.85 -7.73
C LEU A 155 -19.39 -6.40 -7.48
N ALA A 156 -20.14 -5.80 -6.56
CA ALA A 156 -21.50 -6.25 -6.25
C ALA A 156 -22.43 -6.16 -7.48
N GLU A 157 -22.38 -5.04 -8.20
CA GLU A 157 -23.15 -4.86 -9.44
C GLU A 157 -22.71 -5.84 -10.53
N TRP A 158 -21.39 -6.06 -10.68
CA TRP A 158 -20.87 -7.01 -11.65
C TRP A 158 -21.27 -8.46 -11.32
N MET A 159 -21.20 -8.85 -10.04
CA MET A 159 -21.63 -10.18 -9.60
C MET A 159 -23.13 -10.42 -9.81
N ASP A 160 -23.97 -9.41 -9.60
CA ASP A 160 -25.42 -9.52 -9.73
C ASP A 160 -25.87 -9.53 -11.19
N SER A 161 -25.31 -8.63 -12.02
CA SER A 161 -25.69 -8.49 -13.43
C SER A 161 -24.96 -9.44 -14.38
N GLY A 162 -23.80 -9.95 -13.99
CA GLY A 162 -22.89 -10.67 -14.87
C GLY A 162 -22.04 -9.78 -15.79
N GLU A 163 -22.24 -8.45 -15.74
CA GLU A 163 -21.57 -7.47 -16.60
C GLU A 163 -20.88 -6.38 -15.77
N LYS A 164 -19.77 -5.85 -16.27
CA LYS A 164 -19.09 -4.72 -15.65
C LYS A 164 -19.97 -3.48 -15.66
N PRO A 165 -20.17 -2.78 -14.54
CA PRO A 165 -21.04 -1.60 -14.48
C PRO A 165 -20.52 -0.40 -15.27
N PHE A 166 -19.22 -0.34 -15.48
CA PHE A 166 -18.49 0.66 -16.26
C PHE A 166 -17.12 0.10 -16.67
N ASP A 167 -16.30 0.89 -17.34
CA ASP A 167 -14.96 0.47 -17.73
C ASP A 167 -14.07 0.27 -16.49
N LEU A 168 -13.62 -0.96 -16.27
CA LEU A 168 -12.71 -1.40 -15.22
C LEU A 168 -11.41 -1.97 -15.80
N GLY A 169 -11.11 -1.71 -17.07
CA GLY A 169 -9.98 -2.31 -17.78
C GLY A 169 -8.64 -2.14 -17.07
N ASP A 170 -8.38 -0.97 -16.50
CA ASP A 170 -7.14 -0.66 -15.81
C ASP A 170 -6.94 -1.44 -14.50
N VAL A 171 -8.02 -1.90 -13.88
CA VAL A 171 -7.99 -2.62 -12.59
C VAL A 171 -8.47 -4.07 -12.70
N ASP A 172 -9.03 -4.48 -13.82
CA ASP A 172 -9.49 -5.86 -14.02
C ASP A 172 -8.32 -6.83 -13.88
N ILE A 173 -8.49 -7.84 -13.02
CA ILE A 173 -7.43 -8.85 -12.79
C ILE A 173 -7.09 -9.63 -14.08
N SER A 174 -8.00 -9.73 -15.03
CA SER A 174 -7.77 -10.42 -16.31
C SER A 174 -6.69 -9.75 -17.19
N ARG A 175 -6.28 -8.50 -16.86
CA ARG A 175 -5.13 -7.84 -17.51
C ARG A 175 -3.80 -8.51 -17.17
N MET A 176 -3.75 -9.25 -16.05
CA MET A 176 -2.54 -9.89 -15.57
C MET A 176 -2.23 -11.17 -16.35
N GLN A 177 -0.96 -11.32 -16.73
CA GLN A 177 -0.46 -12.52 -17.39
C GLN A 177 0.22 -13.45 -16.38
N PRO A 178 0.27 -14.77 -16.62
CA PRO A 178 0.84 -15.74 -15.68
C PRO A 178 2.29 -15.42 -15.26
N PHE A 179 3.12 -14.86 -16.14
CA PHE A 179 4.51 -14.52 -15.81
C PHE A 179 4.64 -13.40 -14.77
N GLN A 180 3.63 -12.54 -14.64
CA GLN A 180 3.66 -11.41 -13.70
C GLN A 180 3.54 -11.86 -12.23
N GLY A 181 3.10 -13.10 -11.98
CA GLY A 181 3.11 -13.71 -10.67
C GLY A 181 4.44 -14.33 -10.26
N ASN A 182 5.48 -14.32 -11.13
CA ASN A 182 6.76 -14.90 -10.74
C ASN A 182 7.54 -14.00 -9.76
N LYS A 183 8.28 -14.65 -8.88
CA LYS A 183 9.00 -13.99 -7.77
C LYS A 183 9.98 -12.91 -8.23
N LYS A 184 10.71 -13.14 -9.33
CA LYS A 184 11.68 -12.18 -9.83
C LYS A 184 10.99 -10.92 -10.37
N TYR A 185 9.94 -11.11 -11.14
CA TYR A 185 9.16 -10.00 -11.69
C TYR A 185 8.54 -9.15 -10.57
N LEU A 186 7.89 -9.80 -9.59
CA LEU A 186 7.31 -9.12 -8.44
C LEU A 186 8.37 -8.36 -7.63
N PHE A 187 9.54 -8.98 -7.39
CA PHE A 187 10.64 -8.31 -6.68
C PHE A 187 11.13 -7.05 -7.39
N GLU A 188 11.27 -7.10 -8.70
CA GLU A 188 11.78 -5.95 -9.47
C GLU A 188 10.72 -4.85 -9.63
N ARG A 189 9.45 -5.23 -9.83
CA ARG A 189 8.39 -4.26 -10.09
C ARG A 189 7.79 -3.64 -8.83
N SER A 190 7.55 -4.41 -7.77
CA SER A 190 6.92 -3.89 -6.56
C SER A 190 7.76 -2.83 -5.84
N LYS A 191 9.06 -2.80 -6.06
CA LYS A 191 9.94 -1.74 -5.52
C LYS A 191 9.60 -0.34 -6.01
N GLU A 192 9.11 -0.23 -7.24
CA GLU A 192 8.85 1.06 -7.89
C GLU A 192 7.42 1.57 -7.63
N THR A 193 6.51 0.66 -7.31
CA THR A 193 5.07 0.95 -7.26
C THR A 193 4.69 1.97 -6.18
N LEU A 194 5.35 1.92 -5.02
CA LEU A 194 4.97 2.77 -3.89
C LEU A 194 5.20 4.26 -4.15
N GLY A 195 6.19 4.61 -4.96
CA GLY A 195 6.58 5.98 -5.29
C GLY A 195 5.94 6.55 -6.57
N LEU A 196 4.97 5.86 -7.18
CA LEU A 196 4.29 6.28 -8.41
C LEU A 196 3.07 7.19 -8.16
#